data_39cdbe1ec2c1231b4405a98beb891d18
#
_entry.id   39cdbe1ec2c1231b4405a98beb891d18
#
_cell.length_a   1.000
_cell.length_b   1.000
_cell.length_c   1.000
_cell.angle_alpha   90.00
_cell.angle_beta   90.00
_cell.angle_gamma   90.00
#
_symmetry.space_group_name_H-M   'P 1'
#
loop_
_entity.id
_entity.type
_entity.pdbx_description
1 polymer ?
#
loop_
_entity_poly.entity_id
_entity_poly.type
_entity_poly.pdbx_seq_one_letter_code
_entity_poly.pdbx_strand_id
1 'polypeptide(L)'
;MQTANKVSQQQLTGASGQQITCLRFNGDISSVSRDAVVGTYQALDKASHKHILLDFKGVEYLNSSGIALVIQVLMEANKSGQTVAICGLTPHFTKVFTMVGITKYAALYPDEAAALSAL
;
A
#
# COMPACT_ATOMS: atom_id res chain seq x y z
N MET A 1 -19.01 -8.96 -15.88
CA MET A 1 -19.15 -8.02 -14.76
C MET A 1 -17.86 -7.92 -14.00
N GLN A 2 -17.43 -6.72 -13.69
CA GLN A 2 -16.19 -6.53 -12.97
C GLN A 2 -16.45 -6.57 -11.47
N THR A 3 -15.54 -7.22 -10.75
CA THR A 3 -15.59 -7.25 -9.30
C THR A 3 -14.78 -6.08 -8.79
N ALA A 4 -15.40 -5.23 -7.99
CA ALA A 4 -14.69 -4.14 -7.35
C ALA A 4 -13.75 -4.70 -6.29
N ASN A 5 -12.57 -4.10 -6.17
CA ASN A 5 -11.67 -4.42 -5.08
C ASN A 5 -12.32 -4.01 -3.76
N LYS A 6 -12.07 -4.80 -2.74
CA LYS A 6 -12.45 -4.45 -1.38
C LYS A 6 -11.25 -3.84 -0.69
N VAL A 7 -11.47 -2.72 -0.03
CA VAL A 7 -10.44 -2.05 0.76
C VAL A 7 -10.96 -1.87 2.17
N SER A 8 -10.18 -2.26 3.14
CA SER A 8 -10.48 -1.99 4.55
C SER A 8 -9.40 -1.10 5.13
N GLN A 9 -9.80 -0.24 6.06
CA GLN A 9 -8.90 0.67 6.74
C GLN A 9 -8.89 0.37 8.22
N GLN A 10 -7.70 0.30 8.81
CA GLN A 10 -7.54 0.06 10.23
C GLN A 10 -6.40 0.91 10.77
N GLN A 11 -6.61 1.48 11.95
CA GLN A 11 -5.53 2.15 12.67
C GLN A 11 -4.78 1.13 13.50
N LEU A 12 -3.46 1.14 13.35
CA LEU A 12 -2.55 0.23 14.04
C LEU A 12 -1.50 1.07 14.77
N THR A 13 -0.82 0.43 15.73
CA THR A 13 0.28 1.07 16.45
C THR A 13 1.56 0.30 16.18
N GLY A 14 2.56 1.00 15.70
CA GLY A 14 3.90 0.40 15.48
C GLY A 14 4.66 0.21 16.78
N ALA A 15 5.75 -0.54 16.71
CA ALA A 15 6.59 -0.84 17.87
C ALA A 15 7.15 0.42 18.54
N SER A 16 7.35 1.50 17.78
CA SER A 16 7.83 2.78 18.31
C SER A 16 6.72 3.65 18.90
N GLY A 17 5.47 3.18 18.90
CA GLY A 17 4.33 3.94 19.37
C GLY A 17 3.66 4.81 18.32
N GLN A 18 4.13 4.80 17.09
CA GLN A 18 3.54 5.60 16.01
C GLN A 18 2.19 5.04 15.57
N GLN A 19 1.26 5.94 15.28
CA GLN A 19 -0.02 5.56 14.68
C GLN A 19 0.18 5.30 13.19
N ILE A 20 -0.31 4.15 12.73
CA ILE A 20 -0.16 3.69 11.36
C ILE A 20 -1.53 3.43 10.78
N THR A 21 -1.81 4.01 9.61
CA THR A 21 -3.05 3.75 8.89
C THR A 21 -2.80 2.61 7.92
N CYS A 22 -3.44 1.48 8.16
CA CYS A 22 -3.32 0.31 7.29
C CYS A 22 -4.46 0.29 6.29
N LEU A 23 -4.12 0.20 5.00
CA LEU A 23 -5.09 -0.01 3.93
C LEU A 23 -4.89 -1.42 3.41
N ARG A 24 -5.90 -2.28 3.59
CA ARG A 24 -5.86 -3.67 3.14
C ARG A 24 -6.64 -3.82 1.85
N PHE A 25 -5.99 -4.36 0.85
CA PHE A 25 -6.59 -4.57 -0.47
C PHE A 25 -6.88 -6.05 -0.68
N ASN A 26 -8.00 -6.33 -1.37
CA ASN A 26 -8.37 -7.67 -1.77
C ASN A 26 -8.72 -7.68 -3.25
N GLY A 27 -8.37 -8.78 -3.92
CA GLY A 27 -8.64 -8.95 -5.35
C GLY A 27 -7.50 -8.43 -6.21
N ASP A 28 -7.54 -8.80 -7.48
CA ASP A 28 -6.52 -8.37 -8.43
C ASP A 28 -6.57 -6.87 -8.65
N ILE A 29 -5.41 -6.27 -8.83
CA ILE A 29 -5.30 -4.83 -9.03
C ILE A 29 -4.92 -4.54 -10.48
N SER A 30 -5.77 -3.76 -11.15
CA SER A 30 -5.65 -3.40 -12.55
C SER A 30 -6.14 -1.97 -12.75
N SER A 31 -6.31 -1.55 -14.00
CA SER A 31 -6.81 -0.21 -14.33
C SER A 31 -8.16 0.09 -13.69
N VAL A 32 -9.00 -0.93 -13.46
CA VAL A 32 -10.33 -0.75 -12.85
C VAL A 32 -10.27 -0.56 -11.34
N SER A 33 -9.08 -0.69 -10.75
CA SER A 33 -8.88 -0.58 -9.30
C SER A 33 -8.55 0.84 -8.83
N ARG A 34 -8.64 1.82 -9.72
CA ARG A 34 -8.22 3.18 -9.40
C ARG A 34 -8.90 3.74 -8.15
N ASP A 35 -10.23 3.63 -8.08
CA ASP A 35 -10.96 4.17 -6.92
C ASP A 35 -10.59 3.44 -5.63
N ALA A 36 -10.38 2.13 -5.70
CA ALA A 36 -9.99 1.35 -4.54
C ALA A 36 -8.59 1.70 -4.03
N VAL A 37 -7.64 1.89 -4.94
CA VAL A 37 -6.24 2.13 -4.56
C VAL A 37 -5.99 3.63 -4.35
N VAL A 38 -6.16 4.42 -5.39
CA VAL A 38 -5.84 5.84 -5.35
C VAL A 38 -6.92 6.62 -4.62
N GLY A 39 -8.19 6.34 -4.90
CA GLY A 39 -9.31 7.05 -4.28
C GLY A 39 -9.35 6.88 -2.78
N THR A 40 -9.13 5.66 -2.29
CA THR A 40 -9.10 5.40 -0.84
C THR A 40 -7.95 6.16 -0.17
N TYR A 41 -6.79 6.16 -0.78
CA TYR A 41 -5.66 6.93 -0.27
C TYR A 41 -5.96 8.43 -0.27
N GLN A 42 -6.48 8.96 -1.38
CA GLN A 42 -6.75 10.39 -1.50
C GLN A 42 -7.83 10.89 -0.55
N ALA A 43 -8.71 10.00 -0.10
CA ALA A 43 -9.73 10.34 0.88
C ALA A 43 -9.15 10.53 2.29
N LEU A 44 -7.91 10.11 2.55
CA LEU A 44 -7.27 10.31 3.84
C LEU A 44 -6.81 11.75 3.99
N ASP A 45 -7.01 12.32 5.18
CA ASP A 45 -6.41 13.59 5.54
C ASP A 45 -4.91 13.37 5.79
N LYS A 46 -4.08 13.97 4.95
CA LYS A 46 -2.63 13.74 4.98
C LYS A 46 -1.97 14.22 6.26
N ALA A 47 -2.52 15.26 6.89
CA ALA A 47 -1.98 15.75 8.14
C ALA A 47 -2.21 14.78 9.29
N SER A 48 -3.34 14.04 9.25
CA SER A 48 -3.72 13.10 10.30
C SER A 48 -3.17 11.69 10.07
N HIS A 49 -2.75 11.36 8.84
CA HIS A 49 -2.31 10.02 8.46
C HIS A 49 -0.89 10.08 7.90
N LYS A 50 0.09 10.22 8.78
CA LYS A 50 1.49 10.42 8.37
C LYS A 50 2.21 9.12 8.02
N HIS A 51 1.77 8.01 8.60
CA HIS A 51 2.39 6.70 8.38
C HIS A 51 1.34 5.75 7.81
N ILE A 52 1.60 5.23 6.62
CA ILE A 52 0.65 4.41 5.89
C ILE A 52 1.28 3.05 5.61
N LEU A 53 0.53 2.00 5.87
CA LEU A 53 0.88 0.63 5.52
C LEU A 53 -0.10 0.12 4.48
N LEU A 54 0.41 -0.28 3.32
CA LEU A 54 -0.39 -0.89 2.27
C LEU A 54 -0.23 -2.40 2.37
N ASP A 55 -1.31 -3.10 2.68
CA ASP A 55 -1.30 -4.54 2.86
C ASP A 55 -1.89 -5.23 1.63
N PHE A 56 -1.06 -5.98 0.94
CA PHE A 56 -1.43 -6.71 -0.28
C PHE A 56 -1.61 -8.21 -0.05
N LYS A 57 -1.76 -8.65 1.18
CA LYS A 57 -1.92 -10.09 1.47
C LYS A 57 -3.09 -10.71 0.70
N GLY A 58 -4.15 -9.95 0.49
CA GLY A 58 -5.32 -10.39 -0.27
C GLY A 58 -5.21 -10.19 -1.77
N VAL A 59 -4.04 -9.79 -2.29
CA VAL A 59 -3.82 -9.49 -3.71
C VAL A 59 -2.84 -10.52 -4.27
N GLU A 60 -3.31 -11.32 -5.23
CA GLU A 60 -2.46 -12.32 -5.86
C GLU A 60 -1.80 -11.79 -7.14
N TYR A 61 -2.42 -10.81 -7.78
CA TYR A 61 -1.97 -10.33 -9.08
C TYR A 61 -2.17 -8.83 -9.24
N LEU A 62 -1.16 -8.18 -9.83
CA LEU A 62 -1.22 -6.80 -10.29
C LEU A 62 -0.70 -6.77 -11.73
N ASN A 63 -1.46 -6.15 -12.63
CA ASN A 63 -0.93 -5.91 -13.98
C ASN A 63 -0.15 -4.57 -13.98
N SER A 64 0.37 -4.19 -15.14
CA SER A 64 1.14 -2.95 -15.27
C SER A 64 0.35 -1.72 -14.84
N SER A 65 -0.93 -1.66 -15.19
CA SER A 65 -1.81 -0.56 -14.80
C SER A 65 -2.01 -0.53 -13.28
N GLY A 66 -2.14 -1.71 -12.66
CA GLY A 66 -2.27 -1.81 -11.21
C GLY A 66 -1.02 -1.34 -10.48
N ILE A 67 0.14 -1.73 -10.98
CA ILE A 67 1.43 -1.29 -10.41
C ILE A 67 1.54 0.24 -10.52
N ALA A 68 1.12 0.81 -11.65
CA ALA A 68 1.14 2.26 -11.85
C ALA A 68 0.27 2.99 -10.82
N LEU A 69 -0.87 2.42 -10.44
CA LEU A 69 -1.73 3.01 -9.41
C LEU A 69 -1.02 3.03 -8.05
N VAL A 70 -0.31 1.97 -7.70
CA VAL A 70 0.46 1.92 -6.45
C VAL A 70 1.55 2.98 -6.48
N ILE A 71 2.27 3.08 -7.59
CA ILE A 71 3.31 4.10 -7.76
C ILE A 71 2.73 5.51 -7.57
N GLN A 72 1.55 5.76 -8.12
CA GLN A 72 0.89 7.06 -7.94
C GLN A 72 0.66 7.38 -6.46
N VAL A 73 0.19 6.42 -5.68
CA VAL A 73 0.00 6.61 -4.24
C VAL A 73 1.34 6.96 -3.57
N LEU A 74 2.39 6.23 -3.91
CA LEU A 74 3.71 6.46 -3.32
C LEU A 74 4.26 7.85 -3.65
N MET A 75 4.06 8.30 -4.89
CA MET A 75 4.51 9.62 -5.30
C MET A 75 3.75 10.73 -4.59
N GLU A 76 2.43 10.58 -4.44
CA GLU A 76 1.61 11.56 -3.73
C GLU A 76 1.97 11.60 -2.25
N ALA A 77 2.16 10.43 -1.64
CA ALA A 77 2.56 10.35 -0.23
C ALA A 77 3.92 10.99 0.01
N ASN A 78 4.87 10.73 -0.88
CA ASN A 78 6.20 11.31 -0.78
C ASN A 78 6.15 12.85 -0.83
N LYS A 79 5.34 13.40 -1.72
CA LYS A 79 5.16 14.86 -1.82
C LYS A 79 4.52 15.46 -0.58
N SER A 80 3.70 14.69 0.10
CA SER A 80 2.96 15.14 1.30
C SER A 80 3.73 14.90 2.59
N GLY A 81 4.95 14.37 2.51
CA GLY A 81 5.76 14.07 3.69
C GLY A 81 5.28 12.86 4.48
N GLN A 82 4.45 12.02 3.88
CA GLN A 82 4.01 10.78 4.49
C GLN A 82 5.03 9.67 4.26
N THR A 83 5.12 8.73 5.19
CA THR A 83 5.92 7.52 5.01
C THR A 83 5.00 6.38 4.62
N VAL A 84 5.46 5.53 3.71
CA VAL A 84 4.68 4.37 3.26
C VAL A 84 5.51 3.11 3.42
N ALA A 85 4.89 2.08 3.97
CA ALA A 85 5.41 0.73 3.99
C ALA A 85 4.43 -0.18 3.25
N ILE A 86 4.93 -1.25 2.69
CA ILE A 86 4.14 -2.24 1.96
C ILE A 86 4.44 -3.61 2.55
N CYS A 87 3.39 -4.41 2.74
CA CYS A 87 3.56 -5.77 3.22
C CYS A 87 2.64 -6.73 2.46
N GLY A 88 2.93 -8.02 2.57
CA GLY A 88 2.06 -9.07 2.08
C GLY A 88 2.14 -9.34 0.59
N LEU A 89 3.08 -8.75 -0.14
CA LEU A 89 3.27 -9.08 -1.55
C LEU A 89 3.72 -10.54 -1.72
N THR A 90 3.26 -11.16 -2.80
CA THR A 90 3.80 -12.47 -3.17
C THR A 90 5.31 -12.33 -3.47
N PRO A 91 6.09 -13.44 -3.41
CA PRO A 91 7.51 -13.36 -3.77
C PRO A 91 7.73 -12.80 -5.17
N HIS A 92 6.86 -13.15 -6.12
CA HIS A 92 6.94 -12.63 -7.48
C HIS A 92 6.80 -11.09 -7.49
N PHE A 93 5.77 -10.54 -6.84
CA PHE A 93 5.56 -9.10 -6.86
C PHE A 93 6.54 -8.34 -5.97
N THR A 94 7.08 -8.97 -4.95
CA THR A 94 8.20 -8.40 -4.21
C THR A 94 9.37 -8.12 -5.14
N LYS A 95 9.69 -9.07 -6.03
CA LYS A 95 10.75 -8.89 -7.03
C LYS A 95 10.38 -7.80 -8.03
N VAL A 96 9.15 -7.82 -8.54
CA VAL A 96 8.69 -6.82 -9.51
C VAL A 96 8.78 -5.43 -8.93
N PHE A 97 8.27 -5.24 -7.71
CA PHE A 97 8.29 -3.93 -7.05
C PHE A 97 9.73 -3.44 -6.82
N THR A 98 10.62 -4.34 -6.45
CA THR A 98 12.03 -4.00 -6.27
C THR A 98 12.65 -3.58 -7.60
N MET A 99 12.36 -4.31 -8.68
CA MET A 99 12.91 -4.03 -10.01
C MET A 99 12.43 -2.70 -10.57
N VAL A 100 11.17 -2.32 -10.32
CA VAL A 100 10.66 -1.03 -10.81
C VAL A 100 11.03 0.15 -9.90
N GLY A 101 11.77 -0.09 -8.84
CA GLY A 101 12.31 0.98 -8.01
C GLY A 101 11.38 1.48 -6.91
N ILE A 102 10.34 0.75 -6.56
CA ILE A 102 9.41 1.15 -5.51
C ILE A 102 10.09 1.30 -4.15
N THR A 103 11.18 0.55 -3.92
CA THR A 103 11.91 0.62 -2.65
C THR A 103 12.54 1.99 -2.37
N LYS A 104 12.58 2.86 -3.35
CA LYS A 104 13.00 4.27 -3.13
C LYS A 104 11.95 5.06 -2.36
N TYR A 105 10.71 4.62 -2.39
CA TYR A 105 9.57 5.36 -1.83
C TYR A 105 8.86 4.63 -0.72
N ALA A 106 9.05 3.32 -0.58
CA ALA A 106 8.37 2.50 0.42
C ALA A 106 9.27 1.35 0.86
N ALA A 107 9.22 1.02 2.13
CA ALA A 107 9.87 -0.18 2.64
C ALA A 107 8.96 -1.38 2.41
N LEU A 108 9.54 -2.51 2.03
CA LEU A 108 8.79 -3.75 1.79
C LEU A 108 9.01 -4.72 2.93
N TYR A 109 7.94 -5.30 3.43
CA TYR A 109 7.97 -6.28 4.52
C TYR A 109 7.18 -7.53 4.11
N PRO A 110 7.56 -8.71 4.61
CA PRO A 110 6.86 -9.94 4.23
C PRO A 110 5.42 -9.99 4.73
N ASP A 111 5.14 -9.41 5.89
CA ASP A 111 3.81 -9.41 6.47
C ASP A 111 3.59 -8.20 7.37
N GLU A 112 2.37 -8.07 7.88
CA GLU A 112 1.99 -6.95 8.74
C GLU A 112 2.81 -6.94 10.04
N ALA A 113 3.04 -8.10 10.65
CA ALA A 113 3.80 -8.17 11.90
C ALA A 113 5.22 -7.65 11.73
N ALA A 114 5.89 -8.02 10.64
CA ALA A 114 7.23 -7.52 10.33
C ALA A 114 7.23 -6.00 10.12
N ALA A 115 6.22 -5.49 9.40
CA ALA A 115 6.09 -4.06 9.18
C ALA A 115 5.92 -3.30 10.50
N LEU A 116 5.01 -3.76 11.37
CA LEU A 116 4.75 -3.09 12.63
C LEU A 116 5.95 -3.15 13.57
N SER A 117 6.73 -4.22 13.53
CA SER A 117 7.95 -4.33 14.33
C SER A 117 9.01 -3.31 13.92
N ALA A 118 9.05 -2.94 12.64
CA ALA A 118 10.00 -1.98 12.11
C ALA A 118 9.51 -0.53 12.26
N LEU A 119 8.24 -0.34 12.43
CA LEU A 119 7.61 0.97 12.55
C LEU A 119 7.26 1.28 14.00
#